data_4aae037b7dde8cfbf074d180850e79ec
#
_entry.id   4aae037b7dde8cfbf074d180850e79ec
#
_cell.length_a   1.000
_cell.length_b   1.000
_cell.length_c   1.000
_cell.angle_alpha   90.00
_cell.angle_beta   90.00
_cell.angle_gamma   90.00
#
_symmetry.space_group_name_H-M   'P 1'
#
loop_
_entity.id
_entity.type
_entity.pdbx_description
1 polymer ?
#
loop_
_entity_poly.entity_id
_entity_poly.type
_entity_poly.pdbx_seq_one_letter_code
_entity_poly.pdbx_strand_id
1 'polypeptide(L)'
;DLLYMFSVVDGKYRLVMDTKEVIVSDEYKVRGGIYSVFNNGKYIFVDVGLQQSEARKPKAKPDKSFELELWKWDDEVSQSRQSYGSGGGRRKVPKYVYHVDTKKCVLVAPPHMDQMYQPDCDEYSHVIIADETPYRALTDWRDGVTADVYLVSLETGERTLLFKDFR
;
A
#
# COMPACT_ATOMS: atom_id res chain seq x y z
N ASP A 1 17.09 10.03 -3.52
CA ASP A 1 16.36 11.31 -3.65
C ASP A 1 16.31 11.99 -2.29
N LEU A 2 16.40 13.33 -2.30
CA LEU A 2 16.34 14.15 -1.11
C LEU A 2 15.00 14.89 -1.09
N LEU A 3 14.28 14.80 0.03
CA LEU A 3 13.05 15.55 0.25
C LEU A 3 13.33 16.72 1.19
N TYR A 4 13.01 17.91 0.72
CA TYR A 4 13.15 19.15 1.49
C TYR A 4 11.77 19.74 1.77
N MET A 5 11.61 20.28 2.97
CA MET A 5 10.46 21.10 3.34
C MET A 5 10.89 22.57 3.41
N PHE A 6 10.06 23.41 2.81
CA PHE A 6 10.23 24.86 2.89
C PHE A 6 9.34 25.44 3.97
N SER A 7 9.91 26.16 4.93
CA SER A 7 9.16 26.91 5.93
C SER A 7 8.83 28.30 5.39
N VAL A 8 7.53 28.58 5.23
CA VAL A 8 7.04 29.89 4.77
C VAL A 8 7.32 30.98 5.82
N VAL A 9 7.36 30.60 7.10
CA VAL A 9 7.61 31.54 8.22
C VAL A 9 9.06 31.98 8.27
N ASP A 10 9.99 31.06 8.11
CA ASP A 10 11.43 31.32 8.27
C ASP A 10 12.14 31.52 6.93
N GLY A 11 11.46 31.26 5.80
CA GLY A 11 12.05 31.31 4.46
C GLY A 11 13.21 30.33 4.23
N LYS A 12 13.28 29.24 5.00
CA LYS A 12 14.38 28.29 4.94
C LYS A 12 13.92 26.90 4.49
N TYR A 13 14.85 26.21 3.79
CA TYR A 13 14.70 24.80 3.45
C TYR A 13 15.32 23.93 4.55
N ARG A 14 14.60 22.89 4.96
CA ARG A 14 15.11 21.85 5.85
C ARG A 14 15.05 20.51 5.14
N LEU A 15 16.15 19.75 5.15
CA LEU A 15 16.15 18.36 4.71
C LEU A 15 15.29 17.55 5.66
N VAL A 16 14.26 16.89 5.14
CA VAL A 16 13.30 16.11 5.91
C VAL A 16 13.60 14.62 5.80
N MET A 17 13.93 14.15 4.60
CA MET A 17 14.15 12.74 4.35
C MET A 17 15.18 12.54 3.24
N ASP A 18 16.13 11.64 3.46
CA ASP A 18 16.93 11.03 2.39
C ASP A 18 16.41 9.61 2.14
N THR A 19 15.89 9.35 0.94
CA THR A 19 15.35 8.05 0.58
C THR A 19 16.35 6.91 0.62
N LYS A 20 17.65 7.22 0.58
CA LYS A 20 18.74 6.23 0.68
C LYS A 20 19.01 5.79 2.11
N GLU A 21 18.75 6.68 3.07
CA GLU A 21 19.01 6.43 4.49
C GLU A 21 17.80 5.84 5.21
N VAL A 22 16.61 5.95 4.61
CA VAL A 22 15.37 5.44 5.20
C VAL A 22 15.28 3.93 5.02
N ILE A 23 15.42 3.21 6.12
CA ILE A 23 15.21 1.76 6.16
C ILE A 23 13.73 1.50 6.40
N VAL A 24 13.08 0.86 5.45
CA VAL A 24 11.67 0.46 5.54
C VAL A 24 11.57 -0.99 6.00
N SER A 25 12.20 -1.89 5.25
CA SER A 25 12.34 -3.31 5.57
C SER A 25 13.37 -3.97 4.64
N ASP A 26 13.70 -5.24 4.91
CA ASP A 26 14.65 -5.99 4.07
C ASP A 26 14.16 -6.20 2.63
N GLU A 27 12.85 -6.22 2.44
CA GLU A 27 12.23 -6.45 1.11
C GLU A 27 11.94 -5.16 0.35
N TYR A 28 11.68 -4.06 1.06
CA TYR A 28 11.15 -2.84 0.46
C TYR A 28 12.08 -1.66 0.68
N LYS A 29 12.19 -0.82 -0.34
CA LYS A 29 12.87 0.48 -0.29
C LYS A 29 11.91 1.60 -0.68
N VAL A 30 12.17 2.79 -0.17
CA VAL A 30 11.44 3.99 -0.58
C VAL A 30 11.70 4.26 -2.05
N ARG A 31 10.63 4.48 -2.82
CA ARG A 31 10.71 5.01 -4.18
C ARG A 31 10.68 6.52 -4.14
N GLY A 32 11.44 7.15 -5.02
CA GLY A 32 11.29 8.57 -5.29
C GLY A 32 9.93 8.86 -5.92
N GLY A 33 9.25 9.91 -5.49
CA GLY A 33 7.94 10.28 -6.03
C GLY A 33 7.29 11.43 -5.28
N ILE A 34 5.99 11.60 -5.49
CA ILE A 34 5.18 12.58 -4.77
C ILE A 34 4.71 11.92 -3.48
N TYR A 35 5.01 12.53 -2.35
CA TYR A 35 4.62 12.09 -1.04
C TYR A 35 3.45 12.91 -0.50
N SER A 36 2.53 12.26 0.19
CA SER A 36 1.51 12.96 0.96
C SER A 36 2.06 13.35 2.31
N VAL A 37 2.03 14.65 2.61
CA VAL A 37 2.54 15.23 3.86
C VAL A 37 1.35 15.74 4.66
N PHE A 38 1.29 15.43 5.93
CA PHE A 38 0.17 15.81 6.82
C PHE A 38 0.65 16.09 8.25
N ASN A 39 -0.25 16.52 9.12
CA ASN A 39 0.05 16.95 10.49
C ASN A 39 1.21 17.98 10.54
N ASN A 40 1.08 19.06 9.75
CA ASN A 40 2.08 20.13 9.67
C ASN A 40 3.49 19.63 9.34
N GLY A 41 3.60 18.59 8.52
CA GLY A 41 4.87 18.01 8.11
C GLY A 41 5.49 17.03 9.10
N LYS A 42 4.74 16.57 10.10
CA LYS A 42 5.20 15.56 11.07
C LYS A 42 5.24 14.15 10.47
N TYR A 43 4.31 13.84 9.57
CA TYR A 43 4.16 12.54 8.94
C TYR A 43 4.19 12.64 7.42
N ILE A 44 4.76 11.63 6.79
CA ILE A 44 4.85 11.52 5.34
C ILE A 44 4.48 10.10 4.94
N PHE A 45 3.44 9.94 4.10
CA PHE A 45 3.20 8.67 3.44
C PHE A 45 4.27 8.45 2.38
N VAL A 46 5.00 7.33 2.48
CA VAL A 46 6.07 6.99 1.55
C VAL A 46 5.63 5.88 0.61
N ASP A 47 5.92 6.07 -0.67
CA ASP A 47 5.76 5.01 -1.67
C ASP A 47 6.96 4.08 -1.63
N VAL A 48 6.69 2.78 -1.61
CA VAL A 48 7.72 1.76 -1.50
C VAL A 48 7.70 0.81 -2.68
N GLY A 49 8.85 0.23 -2.95
CA GLY A 49 8.98 -0.79 -3.97
C GLY A 49 9.97 -1.86 -3.53
N LEU A 50 9.91 -3.02 -4.13
CA LEU A 50 10.86 -4.09 -3.83
C LEU A 50 12.30 -3.63 -4.03
N GLN A 51 13.18 -4.03 -3.12
CA GLN A 51 14.61 -3.74 -3.23
C GLN A 51 15.24 -4.38 -4.46
N GLN A 52 14.86 -5.62 -4.75
CA GLN A 52 15.25 -6.33 -5.96
C GLN A 52 14.09 -6.27 -6.95
N SER A 53 14.11 -5.29 -7.85
CA SER A 53 13.38 -5.45 -9.09
C SER A 53 14.16 -6.47 -9.90
N GLU A 54 13.79 -7.74 -9.84
CA GLU A 54 14.18 -8.65 -10.90
C GLU A 54 13.72 -8.00 -12.20
N ALA A 55 14.70 -7.55 -12.98
CA ALA A 55 14.43 -7.10 -14.34
C ALA A 55 13.68 -8.25 -15.01
N ARG A 56 12.39 -8.07 -15.27
CA ARG A 56 11.61 -9.04 -16.04
C ARG A 56 12.36 -9.21 -17.35
N LYS A 57 13.14 -10.31 -17.46
CA LYS A 57 13.67 -10.73 -18.75
C LYS A 57 12.45 -10.82 -19.67
N PRO A 58 12.44 -10.12 -20.82
CA PRO A 58 11.34 -10.25 -21.75
C PRO A 58 11.17 -11.74 -22.02
N LYS A 59 10.04 -12.31 -21.63
CA LYS A 59 9.71 -13.68 -21.99
C LYS A 59 9.70 -13.70 -23.52
N ALA A 60 10.62 -14.44 -24.12
CA ALA A 60 10.57 -14.71 -25.54
C ALA A 60 9.15 -15.20 -25.83
N LYS A 61 8.44 -14.54 -26.73
CA LYS A 61 7.09 -14.97 -27.13
C LYS A 61 7.26 -16.37 -27.69
N PRO A 62 6.64 -17.40 -27.10
CA PRO A 62 6.68 -18.72 -27.71
C PRO A 62 5.99 -18.63 -29.07
N ASP A 63 6.58 -19.26 -30.06
CA ASP A 63 6.11 -19.24 -31.48
C ASP A 63 4.72 -19.81 -31.67
N LYS A 64 4.20 -20.53 -30.66
CA LYS A 64 2.82 -20.99 -30.52
C LYS A 64 2.42 -20.88 -29.06
N SER A 65 1.60 -19.91 -28.72
CA SER A 65 0.98 -19.83 -27.41
C SER A 65 -0.28 -20.70 -27.39
N PHE A 66 -0.24 -21.77 -26.61
CA PHE A 66 -1.49 -22.40 -26.17
C PHE A 66 -1.98 -21.60 -24.99
N GLU A 67 -3.19 -21.07 -25.07
CA GLU A 67 -3.91 -20.54 -23.92
C GLU A 67 -4.48 -21.73 -23.16
N LEU A 68 -3.79 -22.12 -22.06
CA LEU A 68 -4.31 -23.09 -21.13
C LEU A 68 -4.92 -22.34 -19.95
N GLU A 69 -6.23 -22.40 -19.83
CA GLU A 69 -6.97 -21.93 -18.66
C GLU A 69 -7.12 -23.08 -17.67
N LEU A 70 -6.50 -22.94 -16.51
CA LEU A 70 -6.62 -23.90 -15.41
C LEU A 70 -7.62 -23.33 -14.39
N TRP A 71 -8.77 -23.98 -14.28
CA TRP A 71 -9.79 -23.66 -13.29
C TRP A 71 -9.59 -24.55 -12.08
N LYS A 72 -9.32 -23.90 -10.93
CA LYS A 72 -9.24 -24.61 -9.66
C LYS A 72 -10.46 -24.25 -8.83
N TRP A 73 -11.03 -25.24 -8.19
CA TRP A 73 -12.20 -25.07 -7.33
C TRP A 73 -11.90 -24.27 -6.06
N ASP A 74 -10.64 -24.19 -5.67
CA ASP A 74 -10.12 -23.49 -4.48
C ASP A 74 -9.52 -22.10 -4.80
N ASP A 75 -9.68 -21.62 -6.03
CA ASP A 75 -9.27 -20.28 -6.40
C ASP A 75 -10.09 -19.23 -5.64
N GLU A 76 -9.41 -18.28 -4.98
CA GLU A 76 -10.05 -17.19 -4.24
C GLU A 76 -10.86 -16.23 -5.14
N VAL A 77 -10.57 -16.21 -6.42
CA VAL A 77 -11.19 -15.33 -7.41
C VAL A 77 -11.55 -16.16 -8.63
N SER A 78 -12.79 -16.02 -9.13
CA SER A 78 -13.21 -16.72 -10.33
C SER A 78 -12.35 -16.42 -11.55
N GLN A 79 -12.21 -17.38 -12.45
CA GLN A 79 -11.37 -17.27 -13.65
C GLN A 79 -11.78 -16.07 -14.53
N SER A 80 -13.07 -15.84 -14.68
CA SER A 80 -13.59 -14.70 -15.42
C SER A 80 -13.12 -13.37 -14.86
N ARG A 81 -13.03 -13.26 -13.55
CA ARG A 81 -12.54 -12.07 -12.85
C ARG A 81 -11.01 -11.95 -12.91
N GLN A 82 -10.30 -13.08 -12.84
CA GLN A 82 -8.86 -13.13 -13.02
C GLN A 82 -8.46 -12.65 -14.43
N SER A 83 -9.16 -13.13 -15.47
CA SER A 83 -8.89 -12.73 -16.86
C SER A 83 -9.25 -11.26 -17.14
N TYR A 84 -10.32 -10.75 -16.53
CA TYR A 84 -10.72 -9.33 -16.66
C TYR A 84 -9.77 -8.40 -15.91
N GLY A 85 -9.22 -8.83 -14.76
CA GLY A 85 -8.26 -8.10 -13.94
C GLY A 85 -6.80 -8.23 -14.38
N SER A 86 -6.48 -9.14 -15.29
CA SER A 86 -5.11 -9.46 -15.70
C SER A 86 -4.44 -8.40 -16.60
N GLY A 87 -5.17 -7.37 -16.99
CA GLY A 87 -4.65 -6.20 -17.73
C GLY A 87 -3.71 -5.29 -16.91
N GLY A 88 -2.83 -5.85 -16.09
CA GLY A 88 -1.82 -5.12 -15.34
C GLY A 88 -2.09 -5.03 -13.84
N GLY A 89 -2.25 -6.17 -13.19
CA GLY A 89 -2.33 -6.25 -11.74
C GLY A 89 -1.20 -5.47 -11.10
N ARG A 90 -1.48 -4.27 -10.62
CA ARG A 90 -0.52 -3.51 -9.81
C ARG A 90 -0.13 -4.40 -8.64
N ARG A 91 1.15 -4.70 -8.53
CA ARG A 91 1.67 -5.47 -7.40
C ARG A 91 1.28 -4.72 -6.13
N LYS A 92 0.51 -5.35 -5.28
CA LYS A 92 0.13 -4.78 -4.00
C LYS A 92 1.40 -4.57 -3.19
N VAL A 93 1.59 -3.36 -2.72
CA VAL A 93 2.75 -2.97 -1.92
C VAL A 93 2.27 -2.47 -0.56
N PRO A 94 3.05 -2.69 0.50
CA PRO A 94 2.69 -2.18 1.81
C PRO A 94 2.71 -0.65 1.84
N LYS A 95 1.94 -0.06 2.75
CA LYS A 95 1.93 1.39 2.97
C LYS A 95 2.62 1.72 4.28
N TYR A 96 3.55 2.65 4.21
CA TYR A 96 4.32 3.12 5.35
C TYR A 96 4.13 4.61 5.58
N VAL A 97 4.23 4.99 6.83
CA VAL A 97 4.33 6.39 7.26
C VAL A 97 5.73 6.63 7.80
N TYR A 98 6.37 7.66 7.29
CA TYR A 98 7.66 8.15 7.80
C TYR A 98 7.42 9.26 8.81
N HIS A 99 7.99 9.12 9.99
CA HIS A 99 7.97 10.10 11.07
C HIS A 99 9.19 11.01 10.95
N VAL A 100 8.96 12.28 10.67
CA VAL A 100 10.03 13.26 10.42
C VAL A 100 10.91 13.47 11.65
N ASP A 101 10.31 13.52 12.84
CA ASP A 101 11.02 13.79 14.09
C ASP A 101 11.89 12.61 14.54
N THR A 102 11.36 11.39 14.45
CA THR A 102 12.05 10.17 14.90
C THR A 102 12.85 9.50 13.80
N LYS A 103 12.67 9.92 12.54
CA LYS A 103 13.26 9.33 11.33
C LYS A 103 12.97 7.82 11.16
N LYS A 104 11.82 7.37 11.64
CA LYS A 104 11.39 5.96 11.56
C LYS A 104 10.22 5.78 10.59
N CYS A 105 10.19 4.62 9.94
CA CYS A 105 9.05 4.18 9.17
C CYS A 105 8.18 3.24 9.99
N VAL A 106 6.86 3.48 9.95
CA VAL A 106 5.86 2.64 10.58
C VAL A 106 5.01 1.99 9.50
N LEU A 107 4.83 0.67 9.56
CA LEU A 107 3.95 -0.08 8.66
C LEU A 107 2.50 0.20 9.03
N VAL A 108 1.76 0.85 8.13
CA VAL A 108 0.34 1.15 8.32
C VAL A 108 -0.53 0.07 7.69
N ALA A 109 -0.30 -0.27 6.43
CA ALA A 109 -1.05 -1.30 5.74
C ALA A 109 -0.14 -2.33 5.08
N PRO A 110 -0.29 -3.64 5.37
CA PRO A 110 0.40 -4.69 4.65
C PRO A 110 -0.13 -4.83 3.22
N PRO A 111 0.57 -5.54 2.32
CA PRO A 111 0.21 -5.60 0.90
C PRO A 111 -1.19 -6.15 0.60
N HIS A 112 -1.74 -6.99 1.47
CA HIS A 112 -3.08 -7.57 1.29
C HIS A 112 -4.21 -6.64 1.71
N MET A 113 -3.95 -5.62 2.55
CA MET A 113 -4.89 -4.60 3.01
C MET A 113 -4.67 -3.32 2.21
N ASP A 114 -5.09 -3.30 0.96
CA ASP A 114 -4.81 -2.19 0.04
C ASP A 114 -5.83 -1.04 0.09
N GLN A 115 -6.97 -1.25 0.71
CA GLN A 115 -7.97 -0.21 0.90
C GLN A 115 -7.68 0.57 2.18
N MET A 116 -7.25 1.81 2.01
CA MET A 116 -6.96 2.72 3.11
C MET A 116 -7.75 4.02 2.92
N TYR A 117 -8.47 4.40 3.97
CA TYR A 117 -9.28 5.61 4.02
C TYR A 117 -8.63 6.61 4.98
N GLN A 118 -8.32 7.77 4.45
CA GLN A 118 -7.77 8.89 5.21
C GLN A 118 -8.90 9.86 5.55
N PRO A 119 -8.90 10.48 6.74
CA PRO A 119 -9.78 11.57 7.03
C PRO A 119 -9.56 12.75 6.08
N ASP A 120 -10.62 13.47 5.76
CA ASP A 120 -10.57 14.71 4.96
C ASP A 120 -10.23 15.91 5.85
N CYS A 121 -9.07 15.84 6.51
CA CYS A 121 -8.54 16.91 7.36
C CYS A 121 -7.02 16.85 7.38
N ASP A 122 -6.39 17.97 7.73
CA ASP A 122 -4.92 18.08 7.72
C ASP A 122 -4.26 17.42 8.93
N GLU A 123 -4.99 17.21 10.02
CA GLU A 123 -4.44 16.63 11.25
C GLU A 123 -5.24 15.40 11.68
N TYR A 124 -4.58 14.25 11.67
CA TYR A 124 -5.14 12.98 12.14
C TYR A 124 -4.03 12.04 12.64
N SER A 125 -4.38 11.20 13.60
CA SER A 125 -3.45 10.23 14.20
C SER A 125 -3.76 8.79 13.82
N HIS A 126 -4.91 8.55 13.19
CA HIS A 126 -5.38 7.22 12.81
C HIS A 126 -5.95 7.24 11.40
N VAL A 127 -5.87 6.09 10.76
CA VAL A 127 -6.51 5.80 9.46
C VAL A 127 -7.36 4.56 9.56
N ILE A 128 -8.32 4.42 8.65
CA ILE A 128 -9.13 3.22 8.52
C ILE A 128 -8.58 2.36 7.40
N ILE A 129 -8.45 1.07 7.63
CA ILE A 129 -8.03 0.09 6.64
C ILE A 129 -9.08 -1.01 6.55
N ALA A 130 -9.41 -1.41 5.33
CA ALA A 130 -10.29 -2.53 5.07
C ALA A 130 -9.51 -3.72 4.53
N ASP A 131 -9.74 -4.90 5.12
CA ASP A 131 -9.20 -6.19 4.68
C ASP A 131 -10.30 -7.03 4.04
N GLU A 132 -10.28 -7.13 2.73
CA GLU A 132 -11.21 -7.93 1.93
C GLU A 132 -10.75 -9.39 1.81
N THR A 133 -9.51 -9.71 2.23
CA THR A 133 -8.89 -11.02 2.01
C THR A 133 -9.74 -12.18 2.52
N PRO A 134 -10.33 -12.13 3.74
CA PRO A 134 -11.13 -13.24 4.26
C PRO A 134 -12.40 -13.54 3.46
N TYR A 135 -12.84 -12.56 2.65
CA TYR A 135 -14.14 -12.61 1.94
C TYR A 135 -14.01 -12.70 0.43
N ARG A 136 -12.80 -12.72 -0.12
CA ARG A 136 -12.57 -12.72 -1.58
C ARG A 136 -13.24 -13.87 -2.29
N ALA A 137 -13.19 -15.06 -1.74
CA ALA A 137 -13.85 -16.23 -2.31
C ALA A 137 -15.38 -16.11 -2.36
N LEU A 138 -15.95 -15.24 -1.53
CA LEU A 138 -17.39 -15.01 -1.46
C LEU A 138 -17.86 -13.85 -2.33
N THR A 139 -16.94 -13.07 -2.91
CA THR A 139 -17.27 -11.83 -3.65
C THR A 139 -18.13 -12.10 -4.89
N ASP A 140 -18.00 -13.27 -5.52
CA ASP A 140 -18.79 -13.65 -6.68
C ASP A 140 -20.20 -14.15 -6.31
N TRP A 141 -20.44 -14.45 -5.04
CA TRP A 141 -21.69 -15.02 -4.53
C TRP A 141 -22.48 -14.05 -3.65
N ARG A 142 -21.85 -12.96 -3.23
CA ARG A 142 -22.44 -11.92 -2.38
C ARG A 142 -22.54 -10.60 -3.13
N ASP A 143 -23.65 -9.92 -2.95
CA ASP A 143 -23.77 -8.54 -3.40
C ASP A 143 -22.87 -7.63 -2.57
N GLY A 144 -22.00 -6.87 -3.25
CA GLY A 144 -21.12 -5.90 -2.64
C GLY A 144 -19.78 -6.47 -2.13
N VAL A 145 -18.93 -5.56 -1.72
CA VAL A 145 -17.62 -5.87 -1.13
C VAL A 145 -17.80 -5.97 0.38
N THR A 146 -17.24 -7.05 0.93
CA THR A 146 -17.24 -7.30 2.38
C THR A 146 -15.79 -7.22 2.88
N ALA A 147 -15.58 -6.59 4.03
CA ALA A 147 -14.26 -6.43 4.60
C ALA A 147 -14.28 -6.42 6.14
N ASP A 148 -13.17 -6.81 6.74
CA ASP A 148 -12.87 -6.50 8.13
C ASP A 148 -12.28 -5.09 8.19
N VAL A 149 -12.81 -4.24 9.07
CA VAL A 149 -12.43 -2.82 9.16
C VAL A 149 -11.60 -2.59 10.41
N TYR A 150 -10.42 -2.03 10.21
CA TYR A 150 -9.45 -1.73 11.28
C TYR A 150 -9.19 -0.24 11.41
N LEU A 151 -9.08 0.22 12.65
CA LEU A 151 -8.46 1.50 12.98
C LEU A 151 -6.97 1.28 13.20
N VAL A 152 -6.14 2.06 12.53
CA VAL A 152 -4.68 1.91 12.60
C VAL A 152 -4.04 3.19 13.10
N SER A 153 -3.25 3.08 14.17
CA SER A 153 -2.48 4.20 14.68
C SER A 153 -1.30 4.49 13.74
N LEU A 154 -1.17 5.74 13.32
CA LEU A 154 -0.04 6.17 12.48
C LEU A 154 1.26 6.27 13.28
N GLU A 155 1.17 6.39 14.60
CA GLU A 155 2.33 6.50 15.47
C GLU A 155 3.00 5.15 15.74
N THR A 156 2.19 4.12 16.01
CA THR A 156 2.67 2.80 16.41
C THR A 156 2.50 1.73 15.35
N GLY A 157 1.58 1.91 14.40
CA GLY A 157 1.14 0.88 13.46
C GLY A 157 0.21 -0.16 14.07
N GLU A 158 -0.22 0.05 15.32
CA GLU A 158 -1.14 -0.86 16.01
C GLU A 158 -2.52 -0.81 15.36
N ARG A 159 -3.13 -2.00 15.21
CA ARG A 159 -4.42 -2.19 14.55
C ARG A 159 -5.45 -2.65 15.54
N THR A 160 -6.57 -1.93 15.58
CA THR A 160 -7.74 -2.29 16.37
C THR A 160 -8.89 -2.65 15.44
N LEU A 161 -9.43 -3.85 15.54
CA LEU A 161 -10.59 -4.28 14.76
C LEU A 161 -11.80 -3.46 15.22
N LEU A 162 -12.44 -2.74 14.29
CA LEU A 162 -13.67 -1.98 14.54
C LEU A 162 -14.90 -2.81 14.17
N PHE A 163 -14.91 -3.35 12.97
CA PHE A 163 -16.03 -4.10 12.42
C PHE A 163 -15.53 -5.35 11.70
N LYS A 164 -16.25 -6.43 11.89
CA LYS A 164 -16.05 -7.68 11.17
C LYS A 164 -17.22 -7.89 10.21
N ASP A 165 -16.94 -8.46 9.02
CA ASP A 165 -17.96 -8.73 7.98
C ASP A 165 -18.78 -7.49 7.63
N PHE A 166 -18.11 -6.32 7.51
CA PHE A 166 -18.73 -5.04 7.19
C PHE A 166 -18.98 -4.93 5.68
N ARG A 167 -20.16 -4.43 5.28
CA ARG A 167 -20.59 -4.23 3.89
C ARG A 167 -20.80 -2.76 3.57
#